data_bb5960e015309e70d9ca4144edadd60e
#
_entry.id   bb5960e015309e70d9ca4144edadd60e
#
_cell.length_a   1.000
_cell.length_b   1.000
_cell.length_c   1.000
_cell.angle_alpha   90.00
_cell.angle_beta   90.00
_cell.angle_gamma   90.00
#
_symmetry.space_group_name_H-M   'P 1'
#
loop_
_entity.id
_entity.type
_entity.pdbx_description
1 polymer ?
#
loop_
_entity_poly.entity_id
_entity_poly.type
_entity_poly.pdbx_seq_one_letter_code
_entity_poly.pdbx_strand_id
1 'polypeptide(L)'
;MRDDLMVQQQVETVWQHMVGVICLNCTGRKQVKKVLPILFTVAPTPVHFLNTPANTVKNIIESLGMVNIRYNRLKRMSNDFLTWDGEDATMLHGIGKYGSDSYRLFYKHEVPDNVGDHELKRYVEEEFYDLHPN
;
A
#
# COMPACT_ATOMS: atom_id res chain seq x y z
N MET A 1 14.40 -8.82 5.05
CA MET A 1 12.95 -8.67 4.72
C MET A 1 12.45 -9.95 4.08
N ARG A 2 11.29 -10.42 4.46
CA ARG A 2 10.75 -11.66 3.91
C ARG A 2 10.23 -11.45 2.49
N ASP A 3 10.52 -12.39 1.61
CA ASP A 3 10.12 -12.32 0.21
C ASP A 3 8.61 -12.46 0.00
N ASP A 4 7.91 -13.03 0.98
CA ASP A 4 6.46 -13.20 0.88
C ASP A 4 5.66 -12.02 1.44
N LEU A 5 6.30 -11.00 1.99
CA LEU A 5 5.68 -9.74 2.35
C LEU A 5 5.69 -8.82 1.14
N MET A 6 4.69 -8.96 0.31
CA MET A 6 4.68 -8.45 -1.05
C MET A 6 4.86 -6.95 -1.19
N VAL A 7 4.20 -6.15 -0.35
CA VAL A 7 4.11 -4.71 -0.62
C VAL A 7 5.47 -4.03 -0.55
N GLN A 8 6.27 -4.28 0.48
CA GLN A 8 7.57 -3.63 0.59
C GLN A 8 8.60 -4.14 -0.42
N GLN A 9 8.33 -5.25 -1.12
CA GLN A 9 9.22 -5.74 -2.16
C GLN A 9 9.11 -4.99 -3.47
N GLN A 10 7.99 -4.27 -3.69
CA GLN A 10 7.68 -3.65 -4.97
C GLN A 10 7.56 -2.14 -4.91
N VAL A 11 7.73 -1.57 -3.73
CA VAL A 11 7.49 -0.15 -3.53
C VAL A 11 8.72 0.56 -3.01
N GLU A 12 8.89 1.81 -3.42
CA GLU A 12 10.03 2.65 -3.04
C GLU A 12 9.63 3.77 -2.09
N THR A 13 8.35 4.09 -1.98
CA THR A 13 7.87 5.21 -1.16
C THR A 13 6.67 4.80 -0.33
N VAL A 14 6.36 5.59 0.70
CA VAL A 14 5.18 5.36 1.54
C VAL A 14 3.90 5.43 0.70
N TRP A 15 3.79 6.41 -0.20
CA TRP A 15 2.61 6.51 -1.07
C TRP A 15 2.43 5.24 -1.91
N GLN A 16 3.52 4.74 -2.50
CA GLN A 16 3.46 3.50 -3.29
C GLN A 16 3.03 2.30 -2.43
N HIS A 17 3.48 2.26 -1.18
CA HIS A 17 3.03 1.25 -0.24
C HIS A 17 1.51 1.32 -0.03
N MET A 18 0.96 2.51 0.15
CA MET A 18 -0.48 2.69 0.34
C MET A 18 -1.28 2.33 -0.92
N VAL A 19 -0.74 2.61 -2.09
CA VAL A 19 -1.33 2.15 -3.36
C VAL A 19 -1.41 0.62 -3.36
N GLY A 20 -0.33 -0.05 -2.99
CA GLY A 20 -0.30 -1.50 -2.91
C GLY A 20 -1.34 -2.07 -1.94
N VAL A 21 -1.51 -1.44 -0.79
CA VAL A 21 -2.51 -1.84 0.20
C VAL A 21 -3.92 -1.77 -0.40
N ILE A 22 -4.25 -0.68 -1.08
CA ILE A 22 -5.56 -0.52 -1.71
C ILE A 22 -5.76 -1.55 -2.82
N CYS A 23 -4.73 -1.80 -3.62
CA CYS A 23 -4.81 -2.78 -4.71
C CYS A 23 -4.98 -4.22 -4.19
N LEU A 24 -4.45 -4.53 -3.02
CA LEU A 24 -4.58 -5.86 -2.41
C LEU A 24 -5.99 -6.14 -1.90
N ASN A 25 -6.79 -5.13 -1.67
CA ASN A 25 -8.14 -5.33 -1.16
C ASN A 25 -9.00 -6.09 -2.19
N CYS A 26 -9.48 -7.25 -1.82
CA CYS A 26 -10.30 -8.14 -2.67
C CYS A 26 -9.59 -8.63 -3.94
N THR A 27 -8.26 -8.65 -3.96
CA THR A 27 -7.48 -9.10 -5.11
C THR A 27 -6.28 -9.92 -4.65
N GLY A 28 -5.90 -10.94 -5.42
CA GLY A 28 -4.77 -11.78 -5.10
C GLY A 28 -3.43 -11.06 -5.29
N ARG A 29 -2.45 -11.41 -4.45
CA ARG A 29 -1.09 -10.84 -4.52
C ARG A 29 -0.43 -10.99 -5.89
N LYS A 30 -0.62 -12.14 -6.52
CA LYS A 30 0.00 -12.44 -7.81
C LYS A 30 -0.41 -11.42 -8.88
N GLN A 31 -1.68 -11.04 -8.87
CA GLN A 31 -2.20 -10.07 -9.83
C GLN A 31 -1.68 -8.66 -9.54
N VAL A 32 -1.64 -8.29 -8.26
CA VAL A 32 -1.10 -6.99 -7.85
C VAL A 32 0.38 -6.86 -8.20
N LYS A 33 1.16 -7.92 -8.02
CA LYS A 33 2.58 -7.92 -8.40
C LYS A 33 2.82 -7.61 -9.88
N LYS A 34 1.88 -8.00 -10.74
CA LYS A 34 1.99 -7.71 -12.18
C LYS A 34 1.65 -6.26 -12.50
N VAL A 35 0.73 -5.68 -11.75
CA VAL A 35 0.17 -4.36 -12.03
C VAL A 35 1.01 -3.22 -11.47
N LEU A 36 1.51 -3.36 -10.24
CA LEU A 36 2.23 -2.27 -9.57
C LEU A 36 3.42 -1.73 -10.35
N PRO A 37 4.31 -2.55 -10.93
CA PRO A 37 5.43 -2.01 -11.68
C PRO A 37 5.00 -1.15 -12.88
N ILE A 38 3.93 -1.55 -13.55
CA ILE A 38 3.39 -0.80 -14.69
C ILE A 38 2.81 0.54 -14.20
N LEU A 39 2.02 0.50 -13.14
CA LEU A 39 1.41 1.70 -12.58
C LEU A 39 2.47 2.70 -12.12
N PHE A 40 3.50 2.25 -11.43
CA PHE A 40 4.54 3.14 -10.91
C PHE A 40 5.50 3.64 -11.98
N THR A 41 5.59 2.98 -13.13
CA THR A 41 6.30 3.52 -14.28
C THR A 41 5.58 4.74 -14.84
N VAL A 42 4.25 4.68 -14.89
CA VAL A 42 3.41 5.78 -15.41
C VAL A 42 3.21 6.88 -14.36
N ALA A 43 2.98 6.48 -13.12
CA ALA A 43 2.65 7.41 -12.04
C ALA A 43 3.44 7.04 -10.77
N PRO A 44 4.70 7.47 -10.66
CA PRO A 44 5.56 7.10 -9.52
C PRO A 44 5.27 7.86 -8.22
N THR A 45 4.55 8.97 -8.28
CA THR A 45 4.25 9.82 -7.12
C THR A 45 2.76 10.18 -7.10
N PRO A 46 2.24 10.66 -5.94
CA PRO A 46 0.83 11.08 -5.91
C PRO A 46 0.52 12.22 -6.87
N VAL A 47 1.45 13.15 -7.07
CA VAL A 47 1.25 14.25 -8.02
C VAL A 47 1.15 13.72 -9.45
N HIS A 48 2.05 12.82 -9.83
CA HIS A 48 1.98 12.18 -11.16
C HIS A 48 0.67 11.43 -11.34
N PHE A 49 0.25 10.69 -10.30
CA PHE A 49 -1.01 9.94 -10.34
C PHE A 49 -2.20 10.87 -10.59
N LEU A 50 -2.29 11.96 -9.84
CA LEU A 50 -3.40 12.90 -9.94
C LEU A 50 -3.43 13.63 -11.29
N ASN A 51 -2.27 13.76 -11.95
CA ASN A 51 -2.17 14.37 -13.27
C ASN A 51 -2.31 13.37 -14.43
N THR A 52 -2.37 12.08 -14.14
CA THR A 52 -2.54 11.04 -15.17
C THR A 52 -4.03 10.90 -15.51
N PRO A 53 -4.40 10.84 -16.80
CA PRO A 53 -5.79 10.65 -17.18
C PRO A 53 -6.40 9.41 -16.54
N ALA A 54 -7.64 9.52 -16.06
CA ALA A 54 -8.33 8.44 -15.37
C ALA A 54 -8.36 7.15 -16.19
N ASN A 55 -8.62 7.26 -17.49
CA ASN A 55 -8.69 6.07 -18.36
C ASN A 55 -7.35 5.35 -18.46
N THR A 56 -6.24 6.06 -18.44
CA THR A 56 -4.90 5.46 -18.44
C THR A 56 -4.71 4.58 -17.20
N VAL A 57 -5.02 5.14 -16.04
CA VAL A 57 -4.90 4.38 -14.77
C VAL A 57 -5.88 3.20 -14.75
N LYS A 58 -7.13 3.43 -15.14
CA LYS A 58 -8.14 2.36 -15.15
C LYS A 58 -7.76 1.20 -16.05
N ASN A 59 -7.16 1.49 -17.21
CA ASN A 59 -6.67 0.42 -18.11
C ASN A 59 -5.57 -0.41 -17.45
N ILE A 60 -4.69 0.22 -16.69
CA ILE A 60 -3.58 -0.47 -16.01
C ILE A 60 -4.13 -1.39 -14.91
N ILE A 61 -5.11 -0.92 -14.12
CA ILE A 61 -5.62 -1.67 -12.97
C ILE A 61 -6.84 -2.54 -13.30
N GLU A 62 -7.25 -2.60 -14.56
CA GLU A 62 -8.45 -3.32 -14.99
C GLU A 62 -8.46 -4.78 -14.53
N SER A 63 -7.31 -5.45 -14.62
CA SER A 63 -7.19 -6.86 -14.24
C SER A 63 -7.41 -7.12 -12.75
N LEU A 64 -7.36 -6.09 -11.93
CA LEU A 64 -7.62 -6.22 -10.48
C LEU A 64 -9.12 -6.31 -10.19
N GLY A 65 -9.97 -5.93 -11.14
CA GLY A 65 -11.42 -5.87 -10.94
C GLY A 65 -11.87 -4.63 -10.19
N MET A 66 -13.19 -4.40 -10.17
CA MET A 66 -13.79 -3.27 -9.46
C MET A 66 -13.10 -1.95 -9.80
N VAL A 67 -12.84 -1.74 -11.09
CA VAL A 67 -11.91 -0.71 -11.57
C VAL A 67 -12.34 0.71 -11.16
N ASN A 68 -13.62 1.04 -11.24
CA ASN A 68 -14.10 2.39 -10.90
C ASN A 68 -14.00 2.68 -9.41
N ILE A 69 -14.38 1.72 -8.58
CA ILE A 69 -14.29 1.85 -7.11
C ILE A 69 -12.81 1.95 -6.70
N ARG A 70 -11.99 1.10 -7.26
CA ARG A 70 -10.57 1.06 -6.94
C ARG A 70 -9.85 2.33 -7.36
N TYR A 71 -10.14 2.82 -8.57
CA TYR A 71 -9.59 4.08 -9.04
C TYR A 71 -9.99 5.25 -8.13
N ASN A 72 -11.25 5.32 -7.73
CA ASN A 72 -11.74 6.39 -6.84
C ASN A 72 -11.03 6.34 -5.49
N ARG A 73 -10.81 5.14 -4.94
CA ARG A 73 -10.07 4.99 -3.68
C ARG A 73 -8.63 5.46 -3.81
N LEU A 74 -7.96 5.09 -4.89
CA LEU A 74 -6.59 5.53 -5.15
C LEU A 74 -6.50 7.05 -5.30
N LYS A 75 -7.45 7.64 -6.02
CA LYS A 75 -7.49 9.08 -6.23
C LYS A 75 -7.70 9.84 -4.91
N ARG A 76 -8.65 9.40 -4.10
CA ARG A 76 -8.95 10.06 -2.82
C ARG A 76 -7.80 9.89 -1.85
N MET A 77 -7.21 8.69 -1.78
CA MET A 77 -6.03 8.47 -0.94
C MET A 77 -4.87 9.36 -1.38
N SER A 78 -4.65 9.50 -2.68
CA SER A 78 -3.55 10.32 -3.20
C SER A 78 -3.74 11.80 -2.87
N ASN A 79 -4.98 12.30 -2.95
CA ASN A 79 -5.30 13.66 -2.50
C ASN A 79 -5.04 13.85 -1.01
N ASP A 80 -5.50 12.90 -0.19
CA ASP A 80 -5.27 12.95 1.27
C ASP A 80 -3.77 12.94 1.58
N PHE A 81 -3.00 12.15 0.82
CA PHE A 81 -1.57 11.99 1.04
C PHE A 81 -0.80 13.31 0.93
N LEU A 82 -1.24 14.20 0.03
CA LEU A 82 -0.54 15.46 -0.22
C LEU A 82 -0.47 16.37 1.02
N THR A 83 -1.44 16.27 1.93
CA THR A 83 -1.50 17.10 3.13
C THR A 83 -1.41 16.29 4.42
N TRP A 84 -1.16 15.00 4.30
CA TRP A 84 -1.07 14.10 5.46
C TRP A 84 0.20 14.35 6.25
N ASP A 85 0.09 14.33 7.59
CA ASP A 85 1.21 14.60 8.49
C ASP A 85 2.15 13.40 8.73
N GLY A 86 1.81 12.23 8.19
CA GLY A 86 2.64 11.04 8.34
C GLY A 86 2.40 10.26 9.64
N GLU A 87 1.44 10.67 10.47
CA GLU A 87 1.22 10.03 11.76
C GLU A 87 0.24 8.86 11.69
N ASP A 88 -1.04 9.12 11.53
CA ASP A 88 -2.09 8.09 11.52
C ASP A 88 -2.50 7.77 10.09
N ALA A 89 -2.09 6.58 9.61
CA ALA A 89 -2.38 6.17 8.24
C ALA A 89 -3.86 5.93 7.98
N THR A 90 -4.69 5.73 9.00
CA THR A 90 -6.14 5.60 8.81
C THR A 90 -6.80 6.90 8.36
N MET A 91 -6.08 8.03 8.44
CA MET A 91 -6.54 9.30 7.89
C MET A 91 -6.51 9.30 6.36
N LEU A 92 -5.80 8.39 5.75
CA LEU A 92 -5.77 8.23 4.29
C LEU A 92 -6.99 7.40 3.85
N HIS A 93 -7.73 7.92 2.88
CA HIS A 93 -8.91 7.22 2.38
C HIS A 93 -8.55 5.81 1.89
N GLY A 94 -9.33 4.82 2.31
CA GLY A 94 -9.12 3.42 1.91
C GLY A 94 -8.08 2.66 2.71
N ILE A 95 -7.42 3.30 3.67
CA ILE A 95 -6.43 2.66 4.52
C ILE A 95 -7.07 2.29 5.85
N GLY A 96 -7.18 0.98 6.09
CA GLY A 96 -7.73 0.43 7.33
C GLY A 96 -6.63 -0.13 8.23
N LYS A 97 -7.01 -1.13 9.04
CA LYS A 97 -6.10 -1.70 10.04
C LYS A 97 -4.85 -2.31 9.41
N TYR A 98 -4.99 -3.09 8.32
CA TYR A 98 -3.82 -3.70 7.67
C TYR A 98 -2.82 -2.64 7.20
N GLY A 99 -3.31 -1.61 6.50
CA GLY A 99 -2.44 -0.55 5.99
C GLY A 99 -1.78 0.24 7.11
N SER A 100 -2.54 0.56 8.16
CA SER A 100 -2.01 1.27 9.32
C SER A 100 -0.95 0.44 10.06
N ASP A 101 -1.23 -0.84 10.30
CA ASP A 101 -0.28 -1.74 10.97
C ASP A 101 0.99 -1.91 10.14
N SER A 102 0.85 -2.10 8.82
CA SER A 102 2.01 -2.25 7.93
C SER A 102 2.85 -0.97 7.90
N TYR A 103 2.21 0.20 7.87
CA TYR A 103 2.92 1.46 7.91
C TYR A 103 3.74 1.61 9.20
N ARG A 104 3.14 1.30 10.33
CA ARG A 104 3.83 1.38 11.62
C ARG A 104 5.01 0.41 11.70
N LEU A 105 4.82 -0.82 11.21
CA LEU A 105 5.89 -1.82 11.23
C LEU A 105 7.05 -1.47 10.30
N PHE A 106 6.76 -1.10 9.06
CA PHE A 106 7.81 -0.97 8.03
C PHE A 106 8.43 0.41 7.95
N TYR A 107 7.70 1.46 8.33
CA TYR A 107 8.18 2.83 8.18
C TYR A 107 8.41 3.55 9.50
N LYS A 108 7.67 3.21 10.55
CA LYS A 108 7.86 3.80 11.88
C LYS A 108 8.55 2.86 12.85
N HIS A 109 8.75 1.62 12.47
CA HIS A 109 9.40 0.59 13.29
C HIS A 109 8.69 0.40 14.65
N GLU A 110 7.36 0.49 14.64
CA GLU A 110 6.52 0.28 15.80
C GLU A 110 5.74 -1.02 15.64
N VAL A 111 5.57 -1.77 16.75
CA VAL A 111 4.71 -2.95 16.76
C VAL A 111 3.32 -2.51 17.19
N PRO A 112 2.32 -2.55 16.28
CA PRO A 112 0.96 -2.17 16.66
C PRO A 112 0.35 -3.16 17.64
N ASP A 113 -0.56 -2.68 18.48
CA ASP A 113 -1.36 -3.55 19.31
C ASP A 113 -2.29 -4.38 18.41
N ASN A 114 -2.49 -5.65 18.74
CA ASN A 114 -3.45 -6.48 18.03
C ASN A 114 -3.23 -6.53 16.51
N VAL A 115 -2.05 -6.92 16.05
CA VAL A 115 -1.80 -7.11 14.63
C VAL A 115 -2.78 -8.16 14.08
N GLY A 116 -3.72 -7.71 13.21
CA GLY A 116 -4.79 -8.56 12.72
C GLY A 116 -4.47 -9.32 11.44
N ASP A 117 -3.57 -8.79 10.61
CA ASP A 117 -3.19 -9.44 9.36
C ASP A 117 -2.20 -10.58 9.62
N HIS A 118 -2.48 -11.73 9.02
CA HIS A 118 -1.69 -12.93 9.23
C HIS A 118 -0.22 -12.76 8.82
N GLU A 119 0.04 -12.10 7.71
CA GLU A 119 1.40 -11.92 7.22
C GLU A 119 2.19 -10.92 8.07
N LEU A 120 1.55 -9.83 8.49
CA LEU A 120 2.18 -8.87 9.38
C LEU A 120 2.47 -9.48 10.74
N LYS A 121 1.54 -10.29 11.26
CA LYS A 121 1.74 -10.99 12.52
C LYS A 121 2.94 -11.94 12.42
N ARG A 122 3.04 -12.68 11.33
CA ARG A 122 4.19 -13.56 11.10
C ARG A 122 5.49 -12.79 11.01
N TYR A 123 5.49 -11.63 10.35
CA TYR A 123 6.67 -10.78 10.27
C TYR A 123 7.13 -10.34 11.66
N VAL A 124 6.19 -9.91 12.53
CA VAL A 124 6.52 -9.51 13.90
C VAL A 124 7.16 -10.68 14.65
N GLU A 125 6.56 -11.87 14.56
CA GLU A 125 7.02 -13.04 15.29
C GLU A 125 8.37 -13.55 14.83
N GLU A 126 8.66 -13.48 13.52
CA GLU A 126 9.83 -14.13 12.93
C GLU A 126 10.98 -13.19 12.60
N GLU A 127 10.71 -11.93 12.30
CA GLU A 127 11.73 -11.03 11.76
C GLU A 127 11.86 -9.69 12.48
N PHE A 128 10.75 -9.08 12.93
CA PHE A 128 10.81 -7.73 13.46
C PHE A 128 11.76 -7.61 14.65
N TYR A 129 11.65 -8.53 15.60
CA TYR A 129 12.46 -8.48 16.82
C TYR A 129 13.92 -8.82 16.55
N ASP A 130 14.21 -9.57 15.50
CA ASP A 130 15.58 -9.82 15.08
C ASP A 130 16.23 -8.58 14.47
N LEU A 131 15.44 -7.81 13.69
CA LEU A 131 15.91 -6.59 13.05
C LEU A 131 15.95 -5.39 14.00
N HIS A 132 15.12 -5.40 15.03
CA HIS A 132 14.99 -4.29 15.98
C HIS A 132 15.06 -4.82 17.42
N PRO A 133 16.19 -5.40 17.84
CA PRO A 133 16.34 -5.91 19.20
C PRO A 133 16.30 -4.76 20.21
N ASN A 134 15.68 -5.01 21.35
CA ASN A 134 15.62 -4.03 22.45
C ASN A 134 16.94 -3.96 23.20
#